data_daa1ef6d28cd0e703b3480d25e95f330
#
_entry.id   daa1ef6d28cd0e703b3480d25e95f330
#
_cell.length_a   1.000
_cell.length_b   1.000
_cell.length_c   1.000
_cell.angle_alpha   90.00
_cell.angle_beta   90.00
_cell.angle_gamma   90.00
#
_symmetry.space_group_name_H-M   'P 1'
#
loop_
_entity.id
_entity.type
_entity.pdbx_description
1 polymer ?
#
loop_
_entity_poly.entity_id
_entity_poly.type
_entity_poly.pdbx_seq_one_letter_code
_entity_poly.pdbx_strand_id
1 'polypeptide(L)'
;MCGIIGYSGSNANAVEVLLEGLEKVEYRGYDSAGIAFVTDSGIQIEKKEGKLENLKNHMKNFEILSCTGIGHTRWATHGVPTDRNAHPHYSESKDVALIHNGIIENYAEIKKELLEQGVKFSSDTDTEVVAQLFSKLYDGDLYSTLKKVLKRIRGTYAFAIIHKDFPDRMICCRNHSPLIVGLGDHQNFIASDVSAILKYTRDIIYLEDGDVVLVTKDNVTVYDKDEKEVKREVKKVEWNFEQASKGGYAHFMIKEIEEQPEIIEKTLNVYTDKEKNVKFDEQLEGTNFHDIDRIYIVACGTAYYAGLQGQYFMKKLLGIDVFTDIASEFRYNDPVITNKTLAIFVSQSGETIDTLMSMKYAKEKGARTLAISNVLGSTITREADNVIYTLAGPEISVASTKAYSSQVLVMYLLSLYIGAKLGKIEEKDYQKYISDISLLKENVVKLISEKEKIHDIAKKIKDIKNGFYLGRGIDEKVAREGSLKMKEINYIHTEALPAGELKHGSIALIEKGVLVVAISTNLEMDEKVVSNIKEVKARGAYVVGACKEGSLVPEVVDDVIQVKDSGELLTPVLTVVGLQYLAYYTSLEKGFDVDKPRNLAKSVTVE
;
A
#
# COMPACT_ATOMS: atom_id res chain seq x y z
N MET A 1 -8.86 1.17 -2.01
CA MET A 1 -9.35 1.32 -0.60
C MET A 1 -9.93 2.72 -0.44
N CYS A 2 -10.97 2.87 0.39
CA CYS A 2 -11.65 4.14 0.59
C CYS A 2 -11.05 4.94 1.74
N GLY A 3 -11.27 6.25 1.77
CA GLY A 3 -10.91 7.13 2.88
C GLY A 3 -12.11 7.42 3.78
N ILE A 4 -11.94 7.23 5.09
CA ILE A 4 -12.93 7.61 6.11
C ILE A 4 -12.40 8.78 6.93
N ILE A 5 -13.25 9.74 7.21
CA ILE A 5 -13.09 10.74 8.26
C ILE A 5 -14.42 10.97 9.00
N GLY A 6 -14.38 11.17 10.30
CA GLY A 6 -15.47 11.64 11.14
C GLY A 6 -14.98 12.72 12.09
N TYR A 7 -15.84 13.64 12.44
CA TYR A 7 -15.55 14.76 13.32
C TYR A 7 -16.71 15.01 14.28
N SER A 8 -16.40 15.22 15.55
CA SER A 8 -17.31 15.78 16.55
C SER A 8 -16.53 16.82 17.38
N GLY A 9 -16.96 18.08 17.37
CA GLY A 9 -16.23 19.16 18.00
C GLY A 9 -17.11 20.29 18.52
N SER A 10 -16.50 21.23 19.25
CA SER A 10 -17.16 22.41 19.77
C SER A 10 -17.37 23.49 18.70
N ASN A 11 -16.56 23.51 17.67
CA ASN A 11 -16.63 24.46 16.58
C ASN A 11 -17.58 23.95 15.49
N ALA A 12 -18.40 24.85 14.95
CA ALA A 12 -19.37 24.51 13.91
C ALA A 12 -18.71 24.43 12.51
N ASN A 13 -17.55 23.83 12.39
CA ASN A 13 -16.73 23.72 11.18
C ASN A 13 -16.54 22.28 10.67
N ALA A 14 -17.46 21.38 11.02
CA ALA A 14 -17.37 19.97 10.64
C ALA A 14 -17.13 19.77 9.14
N VAL A 15 -17.82 20.52 8.28
CA VAL A 15 -17.70 20.40 6.82
C VAL A 15 -16.28 20.73 6.33
N GLU A 16 -15.66 21.79 6.86
CA GLU A 16 -14.29 22.16 6.53
C GLU A 16 -13.31 21.06 6.94
N VAL A 17 -13.42 20.59 8.19
CA VAL A 17 -12.57 19.51 8.74
C VAL A 17 -12.71 18.23 7.91
N LEU A 18 -13.93 17.86 7.53
CA LEU A 18 -14.18 16.68 6.70
C LEU A 18 -13.54 16.82 5.33
N LEU A 19 -13.73 17.95 4.63
CA LEU A 19 -13.17 18.15 3.29
C LEU A 19 -11.63 18.22 3.31
N GLU A 20 -11.02 18.84 4.32
CA GLU A 20 -9.57 18.86 4.50
C GLU A 20 -9.01 17.45 4.79
N GLY A 21 -9.66 16.69 5.66
CA GLY A 21 -9.24 15.34 5.98
C GLY A 21 -9.40 14.38 4.80
N LEU A 22 -10.51 14.49 4.04
CA LEU A 22 -10.71 13.71 2.82
C LEU A 22 -9.62 14.00 1.77
N GLU A 23 -9.15 15.25 1.66
CA GLU A 23 -8.05 15.60 0.77
C GLU A 23 -6.76 14.83 1.08
N LYS A 24 -6.50 14.57 2.35
CA LYS A 24 -5.31 13.82 2.81
C LYS A 24 -5.43 12.31 2.59
N VAL A 25 -6.62 11.78 2.42
CA VAL A 25 -6.87 10.35 2.17
C VAL A 25 -7.46 10.06 0.79
N GLU A 26 -7.54 11.06 -0.09
CA GLU A 26 -8.05 10.89 -1.45
C GLU A 26 -7.24 9.87 -2.27
N TYR A 27 -5.92 9.74 -2.01
CA TYR A 27 -5.07 8.74 -2.64
C TYR A 27 -5.54 7.29 -2.40
N ARG A 28 -6.40 7.07 -1.42
CA ARG A 28 -6.98 5.76 -1.12
C ARG A 28 -8.18 5.41 -2.01
N GLY A 29 -8.87 6.42 -2.56
CA GLY A 29 -10.00 6.23 -3.47
C GLY A 29 -10.48 7.58 -4.00
N TYR A 30 -10.76 7.68 -5.27
CA TYR A 30 -11.11 8.92 -5.96
C TYR A 30 -12.18 8.73 -7.05
N ASP A 31 -12.98 7.65 -6.95
CA ASP A 31 -14.08 7.37 -7.90
C ASP A 31 -15.34 8.17 -7.53
N SER A 32 -15.49 8.50 -6.26
CA SER A 32 -16.52 9.43 -5.76
C SER A 32 -16.16 9.91 -4.35
N ALA A 33 -16.72 11.05 -3.94
CA ALA A 33 -16.57 11.60 -2.61
C ALA A 33 -17.91 12.11 -2.06
N GLY A 34 -18.05 12.11 -0.74
CA GLY A 34 -19.24 12.70 -0.10
C GLY A 34 -19.06 12.87 1.40
N ILE A 35 -19.90 13.72 1.94
CA ILE A 35 -19.99 14.01 3.38
C ILE A 35 -21.44 13.96 3.85
N ALA A 36 -21.63 13.60 5.12
CA ALA A 36 -22.89 13.79 5.84
C ALA A 36 -22.61 14.56 7.12
N PHE A 37 -23.48 15.46 7.48
CA PHE A 37 -23.36 16.31 8.66
C PHE A 37 -24.71 16.59 9.28
N VAL A 38 -24.71 16.88 10.58
CA VAL A 38 -25.94 17.12 11.33
C VAL A 38 -26.20 18.62 11.42
N THR A 39 -27.43 19.04 11.10
CA THR A 39 -27.92 20.41 11.24
C THR A 39 -29.21 20.44 12.08
N ASP A 40 -29.72 21.61 12.41
CA ASP A 40 -31.00 21.77 13.10
C ASP A 40 -32.16 21.14 12.31
N SER A 41 -32.03 21.03 10.99
CA SER A 41 -33.07 20.40 10.13
C SER A 41 -32.90 18.88 9.98
N GLY A 42 -31.91 18.28 10.62
CA GLY A 42 -31.58 16.86 10.54
C GLY A 42 -30.28 16.59 9.79
N ILE A 43 -30.10 15.35 9.31
CA ILE A 43 -28.90 14.93 8.57
C ILE A 43 -28.98 15.42 7.12
N GLN A 44 -27.93 16.08 6.67
CA GLN A 44 -27.72 16.45 5.27
C GLN A 44 -26.57 15.64 4.66
N ILE A 45 -26.68 15.30 3.38
CA ILE A 45 -25.68 14.54 2.62
C ILE A 45 -25.40 15.25 1.30
N GLU A 46 -24.11 15.52 1.06
CA GLU A 46 -23.60 16.03 -0.21
C GLU A 46 -22.56 15.06 -0.77
N LYS A 47 -22.72 14.65 -2.02
CA LYS A 47 -21.86 13.65 -2.66
C LYS A 47 -21.76 13.82 -4.16
N LYS A 48 -20.56 13.51 -4.71
CA LYS A 48 -20.25 13.66 -6.13
C LYS A 48 -19.39 12.51 -6.65
N GLU A 49 -19.69 12.11 -7.89
CA GLU A 49 -18.84 11.24 -8.68
C GLU A 49 -17.52 11.93 -9.00
N GLY A 50 -16.44 11.14 -9.10
CA GLY A 50 -15.09 11.57 -9.44
C GLY A 50 -14.30 12.11 -8.26
N LYS A 51 -13.27 12.90 -8.55
CA LYS A 51 -12.33 13.42 -7.55
C LYS A 51 -13.03 14.34 -6.52
N LEU A 52 -12.43 14.44 -5.34
CA LEU A 52 -12.91 15.29 -4.24
C LEU A 52 -13.13 16.75 -4.66
N GLU A 53 -12.36 17.22 -5.63
CA GLU A 53 -12.51 18.57 -6.20
C GLU A 53 -13.93 18.81 -6.75
N ASN A 54 -14.59 17.79 -7.32
CA ASN A 54 -15.98 17.90 -7.78
C ASN A 54 -16.94 18.19 -6.62
N LEU A 55 -16.75 17.54 -5.48
CA LEU A 55 -17.52 17.80 -4.28
C LEU A 55 -17.22 19.19 -3.69
N LYS A 56 -15.95 19.58 -3.62
CA LYS A 56 -15.54 20.92 -3.15
C LYS A 56 -16.16 22.04 -4.00
N ASN A 57 -16.12 21.90 -5.32
CA ASN A 57 -16.71 22.87 -6.26
C ASN A 57 -18.24 22.93 -6.12
N HIS A 58 -18.90 21.79 -5.92
CA HIS A 58 -20.34 21.73 -5.65
C HIS A 58 -20.72 22.50 -4.37
N MET A 59 -19.90 22.37 -3.32
CA MET A 59 -20.17 22.95 -2.00
C MET A 59 -19.66 24.38 -1.79
N LYS A 60 -18.94 24.95 -2.77
CA LYS A 60 -18.22 26.23 -2.63
C LYS A 60 -19.07 27.41 -2.10
N ASN A 61 -20.39 27.40 -2.34
CA ASN A 61 -21.30 28.47 -1.96
C ASN A 61 -22.23 28.09 -0.79
N PHE A 62 -21.97 26.98 -0.13
CA PHE A 62 -22.78 26.53 1.01
C PHE A 62 -22.16 27.08 2.30
N GLU A 63 -22.92 27.90 3.03
CA GLU A 63 -22.60 28.28 4.40
C GLU A 63 -23.27 27.27 5.35
N ILE A 64 -22.50 26.33 5.87
CA ILE A 64 -23.01 25.23 6.68
C ILE A 64 -22.31 25.28 8.04
N LEU A 65 -23.12 25.37 9.08
CA LEU A 65 -22.68 25.27 10.47
C LEU A 65 -23.07 23.89 11.00
N SER A 66 -22.08 23.07 11.34
CA SER A 66 -22.28 21.75 11.93
C SER A 66 -21.11 21.39 12.83
N CYS A 67 -21.42 20.78 13.98
CA CYS A 67 -20.44 20.29 14.95
C CYS A 67 -20.09 18.81 14.77
N THR A 68 -20.85 18.07 13.99
CA THR A 68 -20.67 16.61 13.84
C THR A 68 -20.94 16.19 12.40
N GLY A 69 -20.05 15.37 11.86
CA GLY A 69 -20.22 14.83 10.52
C GLY A 69 -19.24 13.70 10.19
N ILE A 70 -19.50 13.04 9.07
CA ILE A 70 -18.73 11.94 8.52
C ILE A 70 -18.47 12.17 7.03
N GLY A 71 -17.33 11.74 6.54
CA GLY A 71 -16.92 11.92 5.15
C GLY A 71 -16.19 10.71 4.59
N HIS A 72 -16.29 10.54 3.27
CA HIS A 72 -15.79 9.37 2.59
C HIS A 72 -15.26 9.70 1.19
N THR A 73 -14.13 9.09 0.82
CA THR A 73 -13.68 8.97 -0.57
C THR A 73 -13.72 7.52 -0.99
N ARG A 74 -14.34 7.22 -2.13
CA ARG A 74 -14.66 5.86 -2.54
C ARG A 74 -13.73 5.36 -3.64
N TRP A 75 -13.27 4.13 -3.49
CA TRP A 75 -12.81 3.25 -4.55
C TRP A 75 -13.90 2.19 -4.77
N ALA A 76 -14.50 2.17 -5.96
CA ALA A 76 -15.73 1.41 -6.20
C ALA A 76 -15.45 -0.11 -6.24
N THR A 77 -16.15 -0.87 -5.39
CA THR A 77 -16.18 -2.33 -5.38
C THR A 77 -17.54 -2.86 -5.85
N HIS A 78 -18.64 -2.39 -5.25
CA HIS A 78 -20.01 -2.75 -5.59
C HIS A 78 -20.79 -1.52 -6.09
N GLY A 79 -21.36 -1.62 -7.28
CA GLY A 79 -22.05 -0.51 -7.95
C GLY A 79 -21.10 0.49 -8.64
N VAL A 80 -21.46 0.90 -9.87
CA VAL A 80 -20.67 1.84 -10.66
C VAL A 80 -20.46 3.19 -9.96
N PRO A 81 -19.36 3.92 -10.21
CA PRO A 81 -19.15 5.23 -9.61
C PRO A 81 -20.18 6.24 -10.19
N THR A 82 -21.08 6.67 -9.32
CA THR A 82 -22.14 7.68 -9.59
C THR A 82 -22.44 8.43 -8.30
N ASP A 83 -23.06 9.61 -8.36
CA ASP A 83 -23.52 10.34 -7.18
C ASP A 83 -24.42 9.46 -6.30
N ARG A 84 -25.26 8.60 -6.91
CA ARG A 84 -26.16 7.69 -6.18
C ARG A 84 -25.41 6.65 -5.34
N ASN A 85 -24.35 6.08 -5.90
CA ASN A 85 -23.56 5.02 -5.28
C ASN A 85 -22.39 5.54 -4.44
N ALA A 86 -22.16 6.86 -4.40
CA ALA A 86 -21.19 7.48 -3.51
C ALA A 86 -21.65 7.39 -2.05
N HIS A 87 -20.70 7.25 -1.11
CA HIS A 87 -20.94 7.37 0.32
C HIS A 87 -20.99 8.86 0.72
N PRO A 88 -21.68 9.20 1.81
CA PRO A 88 -22.44 8.37 2.73
C PRO A 88 -23.76 7.83 2.15
N HIS A 89 -24.26 6.75 2.73
CA HIS A 89 -25.60 6.23 2.52
C HIS A 89 -26.49 6.54 3.72
N TYR A 90 -27.77 6.86 3.47
CA TYR A 90 -28.76 7.04 4.52
C TYR A 90 -29.90 6.01 4.42
N SER A 91 -30.61 5.84 5.53
CA SER A 91 -31.85 5.08 5.58
C SER A 91 -32.96 5.76 4.79
N GLU A 92 -34.01 5.02 4.40
CA GLU A 92 -35.19 5.56 3.73
C GLU A 92 -35.85 6.69 4.57
N SER A 93 -35.85 6.56 5.91
CA SER A 93 -36.35 7.56 6.85
C SER A 93 -35.44 8.77 7.05
N LYS A 94 -34.21 8.74 6.50
CA LYS A 94 -33.18 9.78 6.68
C LYS A 94 -32.82 10.09 8.14
N ASP A 95 -32.96 9.11 9.01
CA ASP A 95 -32.65 9.24 10.44
C ASP A 95 -31.20 8.83 10.76
N VAL A 96 -30.57 8.03 9.89
CA VAL A 96 -29.19 7.58 10.01
C VAL A 96 -28.43 7.79 8.71
N ALA A 97 -27.18 8.23 8.82
CA ALA A 97 -26.22 8.23 7.72
C ALA A 97 -24.97 7.44 8.10
N LEU A 98 -24.41 6.71 7.13
CA LEU A 98 -23.34 5.74 7.34
C LEU A 98 -22.32 5.79 6.21
N ILE A 99 -21.03 5.69 6.57
CA ILE A 99 -19.92 5.43 5.66
C ILE A 99 -19.27 4.10 6.02
N HIS A 100 -18.67 3.44 5.01
CA HIS A 100 -18.17 2.08 5.12
C HIS A 100 -16.92 1.87 4.27
N ASN A 101 -15.90 1.29 4.89
CA ASN A 101 -14.78 0.62 4.22
C ASN A 101 -14.90 -0.88 4.45
N GLY A 102 -14.93 -1.67 3.40
CA GLY A 102 -15.07 -3.12 3.49
C GLY A 102 -16.07 -3.69 2.50
N ILE A 103 -16.51 -4.93 2.74
CA ILE A 103 -17.52 -5.64 1.95
C ILE A 103 -18.46 -6.36 2.91
N ILE A 104 -19.77 -6.19 2.70
CA ILE A 104 -20.80 -6.96 3.39
C ILE A 104 -21.16 -8.18 2.52
N GLU A 105 -20.59 -9.32 2.83
CA GLU A 105 -20.70 -10.54 2.02
C GLU A 105 -22.13 -11.04 1.87
N ASN A 106 -22.92 -10.94 2.92
CA ASN A 106 -24.32 -11.38 2.92
C ASN A 106 -25.33 -10.27 2.61
N TYR A 107 -24.88 -9.17 1.96
CA TYR A 107 -25.75 -8.03 1.66
C TYR A 107 -26.97 -8.41 0.82
N ALA A 108 -26.84 -9.35 -0.12
CA ALA A 108 -27.93 -9.76 -1.00
C ALA A 108 -29.08 -10.42 -0.21
N GLU A 109 -28.77 -11.25 0.79
CA GLU A 109 -29.75 -11.87 1.69
C GLU A 109 -30.51 -10.83 2.51
N ILE A 110 -29.76 -9.89 3.13
CA ILE A 110 -30.33 -8.83 3.94
C ILE A 110 -31.18 -7.88 3.08
N LYS A 111 -30.69 -7.52 1.90
CA LYS A 111 -31.42 -6.65 0.96
C LYS A 111 -32.76 -7.27 0.55
N LYS A 112 -32.77 -8.56 0.24
CA LYS A 112 -34.00 -9.30 -0.11
C LYS A 112 -35.01 -9.24 1.03
N GLU A 113 -34.59 -9.55 2.25
CA GLU A 113 -35.45 -9.50 3.45
C GLU A 113 -36.06 -8.10 3.67
N LEU A 114 -35.23 -7.05 3.56
CA LEU A 114 -35.69 -5.67 3.76
C LEU A 114 -36.65 -5.22 2.64
N LEU A 115 -36.42 -5.63 1.40
CA LEU A 115 -37.35 -5.39 0.29
C LEU A 115 -38.70 -6.06 0.51
N GLU A 116 -38.73 -7.31 1.01
CA GLU A 116 -39.97 -8.03 1.38
C GLU A 116 -40.73 -7.32 2.51
N GLN A 117 -40.02 -6.57 3.36
CA GLN A 117 -40.60 -5.72 4.40
C GLN A 117 -40.98 -4.30 3.92
N GLY A 118 -40.88 -4.03 2.60
CA GLY A 118 -41.28 -2.77 1.98
C GLY A 118 -40.25 -1.65 2.02
N VAL A 119 -39.00 -1.91 2.49
CA VAL A 119 -37.92 -0.91 2.52
C VAL A 119 -37.44 -0.61 1.09
N LYS A 120 -37.29 0.65 0.74
CA LYS A 120 -36.78 1.08 -0.56
C LYS A 120 -35.29 1.39 -0.49
N PHE A 121 -34.58 0.98 -1.53
CA PHE A 121 -33.15 1.22 -1.69
C PHE A 121 -32.89 2.29 -2.75
N SER A 122 -31.95 3.18 -2.46
CA SER A 122 -31.55 4.29 -3.33
C SER A 122 -30.27 3.98 -4.12
N SER A 123 -29.48 2.99 -3.72
CA SER A 123 -28.19 2.63 -4.34
C SER A 123 -28.08 1.15 -4.67
N ASP A 124 -27.00 0.83 -5.40
CA ASP A 124 -26.65 -0.55 -5.77
C ASP A 124 -25.52 -1.12 -4.87
N THR A 125 -25.12 -0.36 -3.82
CA THR A 125 -24.01 -0.75 -2.95
C THR A 125 -24.43 -1.80 -1.91
N ASP A 126 -23.47 -2.58 -1.45
CA ASP A 126 -23.63 -3.46 -0.30
C ASP A 126 -23.81 -2.69 1.01
N THR A 127 -23.29 -1.47 1.08
CA THR A 127 -23.29 -0.62 2.28
C THR A 127 -24.69 -0.12 2.68
N GLU A 128 -25.54 0.21 1.71
CA GLU A 128 -26.87 0.77 2.03
C GLU A 128 -27.72 -0.19 2.88
N VAL A 129 -27.52 -1.52 2.74
CA VAL A 129 -28.26 -2.50 3.56
C VAL A 129 -28.02 -2.28 5.05
N VAL A 130 -26.81 -1.82 5.42
CA VAL A 130 -26.47 -1.55 6.83
C VAL A 130 -27.21 -0.32 7.36
N ALA A 131 -27.31 0.76 6.57
CA ALA A 131 -28.07 1.95 6.94
C ALA A 131 -29.56 1.63 7.13
N GLN A 132 -30.15 0.86 6.20
CA GLN A 132 -31.53 0.44 6.28
C GLN A 132 -31.79 -0.50 7.48
N LEU A 133 -30.87 -1.46 7.70
CA LEU A 133 -30.97 -2.40 8.81
C LEU A 133 -30.81 -1.70 10.16
N PHE A 134 -29.90 -0.71 10.26
CA PHE A 134 -29.69 0.09 11.46
C PHE A 134 -30.98 0.86 11.84
N SER A 135 -31.56 1.57 10.87
CA SER A 135 -32.81 2.32 11.08
C SER A 135 -33.96 1.38 11.49
N LYS A 136 -34.06 0.20 10.86
CA LYS A 136 -35.10 -0.81 11.18
C LYS A 136 -34.98 -1.38 12.58
N LEU A 137 -33.75 -1.58 13.08
CA LEU A 137 -33.46 -2.18 14.39
C LEU A 137 -33.29 -1.14 15.51
N TYR A 138 -33.44 0.17 15.18
CA TYR A 138 -33.24 1.25 16.13
C TYR A 138 -34.21 1.16 17.30
N ASP A 139 -33.65 1.19 18.50
CA ASP A 139 -34.40 1.06 19.77
C ASP A 139 -34.23 2.26 20.72
N GLY A 140 -33.67 3.38 20.20
CA GLY A 140 -33.40 4.59 20.98
C GLY A 140 -31.98 4.67 21.51
N ASP A 141 -31.16 3.63 21.33
CA ASP A 141 -29.73 3.60 21.71
C ASP A 141 -28.83 3.17 20.57
N LEU A 142 -27.79 3.96 20.31
CA LEU A 142 -26.87 3.71 19.18
C LEU A 142 -26.05 2.43 19.34
N TYR A 143 -25.56 2.20 20.58
CA TYR A 143 -24.70 1.06 20.85
C TYR A 143 -25.48 -0.26 20.73
N SER A 144 -26.62 -0.34 21.41
CA SER A 144 -27.50 -1.51 21.37
C SER A 144 -27.97 -1.82 19.94
N THR A 145 -28.33 -0.78 19.18
CA THR A 145 -28.75 -0.92 17.78
C THR A 145 -27.60 -1.45 16.92
N LEU A 146 -26.41 -0.85 17.00
CA LEU A 146 -25.26 -1.30 16.22
C LEU A 146 -24.91 -2.77 16.55
N LYS A 147 -24.97 -3.17 17.81
CA LYS A 147 -24.76 -4.57 18.21
C LYS A 147 -25.73 -5.54 17.54
N LYS A 148 -27.00 -5.18 17.40
CA LYS A 148 -28.01 -5.99 16.67
C LYS A 148 -27.67 -6.09 15.19
N VAL A 149 -27.20 -4.99 14.58
CA VAL A 149 -26.75 -4.96 13.19
C VAL A 149 -25.54 -5.87 12.98
N LEU A 150 -24.50 -5.74 13.82
CA LEU A 150 -23.27 -6.52 13.72
C LEU A 150 -23.50 -8.05 13.84
N LYS A 151 -24.51 -8.48 14.59
CA LYS A 151 -24.91 -9.90 14.67
C LYS A 151 -25.53 -10.45 13.37
N ARG A 152 -25.95 -9.56 12.47
CA ARG A 152 -26.65 -9.91 11.23
C ARG A 152 -25.76 -9.90 9.99
N ILE A 153 -24.73 -9.06 9.99
CA ILE A 153 -23.83 -8.87 8.86
C ILE A 153 -22.63 -9.83 8.93
N ARG A 154 -22.11 -10.20 7.75
CA ARG A 154 -20.84 -10.92 7.60
C ARG A 154 -19.94 -10.19 6.64
N GLY A 155 -18.62 -10.23 6.88
CA GLY A 155 -17.61 -9.62 6.04
C GLY A 155 -16.67 -8.68 6.79
N THR A 156 -15.96 -7.85 6.03
CA THR A 156 -15.01 -6.88 6.56
C THR A 156 -15.66 -5.50 6.62
N TYR A 157 -15.41 -4.75 7.69
CA TYR A 157 -15.99 -3.40 7.81
C TYR A 157 -15.20 -2.47 8.72
N ALA A 158 -15.23 -1.20 8.37
CA ALA A 158 -15.04 -0.06 9.24
C ALA A 158 -16.21 0.91 8.99
N PHE A 159 -17.05 1.09 9.97
CA PHE A 159 -18.20 1.99 9.90
C PHE A 159 -17.95 3.26 10.69
N ALA A 160 -18.46 4.39 10.17
CA ALA A 160 -18.79 5.57 10.98
C ALA A 160 -20.23 5.97 10.68
N ILE A 161 -21.01 6.19 11.74
CA ILE A 161 -22.46 6.37 11.71
C ILE A 161 -22.83 7.62 12.51
N ILE A 162 -23.72 8.44 11.96
CA ILE A 162 -24.39 9.54 12.66
C ILE A 162 -25.90 9.31 12.62
N HIS A 163 -26.60 9.77 13.68
CA HIS A 163 -28.05 9.64 13.82
C HIS A 163 -28.69 10.97 14.22
N LYS A 164 -29.85 11.30 13.66
CA LYS A 164 -30.51 12.59 13.87
C LYS A 164 -30.85 12.88 15.34
N ASP A 165 -31.15 11.83 16.13
CA ASP A 165 -31.52 11.97 17.55
C ASP A 165 -30.28 12.23 18.45
N PHE A 166 -29.07 12.11 17.90
CA PHE A 166 -27.80 12.31 18.60
C PHE A 166 -26.88 13.23 17.81
N PRO A 167 -27.19 14.53 17.71
CA PRO A 167 -26.47 15.46 16.84
C PRO A 167 -25.05 15.78 17.30
N ASP A 168 -24.68 15.38 18.51
CA ASP A 168 -23.42 15.69 19.18
C ASP A 168 -22.40 14.51 19.12
N ARG A 169 -22.76 13.39 18.52
CA ARG A 169 -21.93 12.18 18.59
C ARG A 169 -21.97 11.32 17.33
N MET A 170 -20.94 10.50 17.23
CA MET A 170 -20.80 9.44 16.23
C MET A 170 -20.66 8.10 16.94
N ILE A 171 -21.08 7.03 16.26
CA ILE A 171 -20.68 5.65 16.63
C ILE A 171 -19.89 5.02 15.50
N CYS A 172 -18.81 4.33 15.83
CA CYS A 172 -18.00 3.62 14.86
C CYS A 172 -17.63 2.22 15.34
N CYS A 173 -17.28 1.37 14.43
CA CYS A 173 -16.75 0.04 14.72
C CYS A 173 -15.86 -0.46 13.58
N ARG A 174 -15.04 -1.46 13.89
CA ARG A 174 -14.21 -2.10 12.86
C ARG A 174 -14.19 -3.62 12.98
N ASN A 175 -14.00 -4.26 11.84
CA ASN A 175 -13.63 -5.66 11.70
C ASN A 175 -12.75 -5.81 10.44
N HIS A 176 -11.47 -6.08 10.61
CA HIS A 176 -10.40 -6.18 9.60
C HIS A 176 -10.06 -4.88 8.85
N SER A 177 -11.03 -4.02 8.50
CA SER A 177 -10.75 -2.72 7.87
C SER A 177 -10.17 -1.71 8.86
N PRO A 178 -9.12 -0.93 8.50
CA PRO A 178 -8.46 -0.03 9.44
C PRO A 178 -9.36 1.14 9.86
N LEU A 179 -9.36 1.42 11.17
CA LEU A 179 -10.03 2.57 11.77
C LEU A 179 -9.29 3.00 13.03
N ILE A 180 -9.15 4.30 13.21
CA ILE A 180 -8.51 4.95 14.36
C ILE A 180 -9.41 6.04 14.92
N VAL A 181 -9.18 6.39 16.18
CA VAL A 181 -9.76 7.57 16.82
C VAL A 181 -8.64 8.56 17.15
N GLY A 182 -8.81 9.82 16.75
CA GLY A 182 -7.93 10.92 17.14
C GLY A 182 -8.51 11.70 18.30
N LEU A 183 -7.70 11.98 19.32
CA LEU A 183 -8.11 12.74 20.49
C LEU A 183 -7.61 14.18 20.38
N GLY A 184 -8.49 15.15 20.50
CA GLY A 184 -8.18 16.58 20.49
C GLY A 184 -8.82 17.33 21.65
N ASP A 185 -8.48 18.62 21.78
CA ASP A 185 -9.07 19.48 22.80
C ASP A 185 -10.47 19.92 22.37
N HIS A 186 -11.51 19.48 23.11
CA HIS A 186 -12.93 19.68 22.79
C HIS A 186 -13.31 19.29 21.36
N GLN A 187 -12.62 18.30 20.80
CA GLN A 187 -12.89 17.73 19.48
C GLN A 187 -12.27 16.36 19.35
N ASN A 188 -12.98 15.42 18.74
CA ASN A 188 -12.49 14.08 18.48
C ASN A 188 -12.79 13.65 17.04
N PHE A 189 -11.98 12.75 16.55
CA PHE A 189 -11.96 12.35 15.14
C PHE A 189 -12.06 10.84 15.00
N ILE A 190 -12.61 10.39 13.88
CA ILE A 190 -12.53 9.02 13.37
C ILE A 190 -11.81 9.11 12.04
N ALA A 191 -10.88 8.21 11.76
CA ALA A 191 -10.22 8.17 10.46
C ALA A 191 -9.79 6.75 10.07
N SER A 192 -9.73 6.48 8.78
CA SER A 192 -9.12 5.24 8.25
C SER A 192 -7.60 5.34 8.14
N ASP A 193 -7.05 6.54 8.26
CA ASP A 193 -5.61 6.82 8.16
C ASP A 193 -5.24 8.04 9.00
N VAL A 194 -4.08 7.98 9.64
CA VAL A 194 -3.57 9.06 10.48
C VAL A 194 -3.41 10.37 9.71
N SER A 195 -3.04 10.31 8.43
CA SER A 195 -2.84 11.49 7.58
C SER A 195 -4.07 12.41 7.51
N ALA A 196 -5.28 11.85 7.62
CA ALA A 196 -6.53 12.63 7.61
C ALA A 196 -6.64 13.63 8.75
N ILE A 197 -6.02 13.35 9.90
CA ILE A 197 -6.23 14.08 11.15
C ILE A 197 -4.95 14.66 11.77
N LEU A 198 -3.78 14.44 11.17
CA LEU A 198 -2.47 14.91 11.67
C LEU A 198 -2.39 16.44 11.85
N LYS A 199 -3.18 17.21 11.11
CA LYS A 199 -3.28 18.67 11.26
C LYS A 199 -3.87 19.06 12.62
N TYR A 200 -4.75 18.23 13.17
CA TYR A 200 -5.58 18.53 14.33
C TYR A 200 -5.09 17.84 15.59
N THR A 201 -4.61 16.60 15.48
CA THR A 201 -4.10 15.83 16.62
C THR A 201 -3.06 14.81 16.22
N ARG A 202 -2.20 14.45 17.18
CA ARG A 202 -1.22 13.37 17.09
C ARG A 202 -1.50 12.25 18.09
N ASP A 203 -2.47 12.44 18.98
CA ASP A 203 -2.84 11.47 20.01
C ASP A 203 -3.91 10.53 19.44
N ILE A 204 -3.52 9.29 19.17
CA ILE A 204 -4.28 8.32 18.38
C ILE A 204 -4.55 7.06 19.19
N ILE A 205 -5.79 6.58 19.11
CA ILE A 205 -6.21 5.25 19.55
C ILE A 205 -6.34 4.36 18.30
N TYR A 206 -5.57 3.29 18.24
CA TYR A 206 -5.76 2.23 17.24
C TYR A 206 -6.82 1.26 17.73
N LEU A 207 -7.90 1.10 16.99
CA LEU A 207 -8.97 0.18 17.33
C LEU A 207 -8.58 -1.27 17.00
N GLU A 208 -9.12 -2.20 17.76
CA GLU A 208 -9.01 -3.64 17.51
C GLU A 208 -10.25 -4.19 16.82
N ASP A 209 -10.14 -5.39 16.23
CA ASP A 209 -11.28 -6.04 15.58
C ASP A 209 -12.37 -6.36 16.60
N GLY A 210 -13.59 -5.93 16.31
CA GLY A 210 -14.75 -6.05 17.18
C GLY A 210 -14.98 -4.86 18.11
N ASP A 211 -14.06 -3.85 18.13
CA ASP A 211 -14.29 -2.63 18.90
C ASP A 211 -15.48 -1.84 18.34
N VAL A 212 -16.33 -1.39 19.27
CA VAL A 212 -17.40 -0.43 19.03
C VAL A 212 -17.14 0.83 19.86
N VAL A 213 -17.15 2.00 19.23
CA VAL A 213 -16.72 3.24 19.87
C VAL A 213 -17.78 4.32 19.73
N LEU A 214 -18.14 4.92 20.85
CA LEU A 214 -18.93 6.15 20.91
C LEU A 214 -17.98 7.34 21.01
N VAL A 215 -18.15 8.31 20.11
CA VAL A 215 -17.30 9.50 20.01
C VAL A 215 -18.15 10.75 20.13
N THR A 216 -17.84 11.56 21.11
CA THR A 216 -18.36 12.93 21.26
C THR A 216 -17.19 13.91 21.27
N LYS A 217 -17.45 15.19 21.29
CA LYS A 217 -16.39 16.22 21.35
C LYS A 217 -15.48 16.11 22.58
N ASP A 218 -16.00 15.63 23.71
CA ASP A 218 -15.30 15.60 25.00
C ASP A 218 -14.92 14.17 25.44
N ASN A 219 -15.59 13.13 24.90
CA ASN A 219 -15.43 11.76 25.37
C ASN A 219 -15.33 10.75 24.22
N VAL A 220 -14.50 9.74 24.44
CA VAL A 220 -14.39 8.54 23.61
C VAL A 220 -14.56 7.32 24.51
N THR A 221 -15.60 6.52 24.26
CA THR A 221 -15.86 5.29 24.98
C THR A 221 -15.70 4.09 24.06
N VAL A 222 -14.82 3.17 24.39
CA VAL A 222 -14.53 1.98 23.60
C VAL A 222 -15.10 0.74 24.28
N TYR A 223 -15.87 -0.04 23.55
CA TYR A 223 -16.34 -1.37 23.97
C TYR A 223 -15.64 -2.42 23.11
N ASP A 224 -15.08 -3.44 23.75
CA ASP A 224 -14.41 -4.54 23.06
C ASP A 224 -15.41 -5.57 22.49
N LYS A 225 -14.87 -6.61 21.82
CA LYS A 225 -15.67 -7.72 21.27
C LYS A 225 -16.51 -8.47 22.31
N ASP A 226 -16.10 -8.44 23.60
CA ASP A 226 -16.80 -9.06 24.71
C ASP A 226 -17.82 -8.10 25.38
N GLU A 227 -18.10 -6.96 24.74
CA GLU A 227 -19.05 -5.92 25.18
C GLU A 227 -18.64 -5.19 26.47
N LYS A 228 -17.35 -5.24 26.84
CA LYS A 228 -16.82 -4.55 28.01
C LYS A 228 -16.25 -3.20 27.62
N GLU A 229 -16.53 -2.19 28.43
CA GLU A 229 -15.84 -0.91 28.31
C GLU A 229 -14.34 -1.11 28.63
N VAL A 230 -13.49 -0.70 27.70
CA VAL A 230 -12.04 -0.85 27.80
C VAL A 230 -11.32 0.46 27.51
N LYS A 231 -10.15 0.61 28.13
CA LYS A 231 -9.23 1.71 27.81
C LYS A 231 -8.19 1.20 26.82
N ARG A 232 -8.16 1.76 25.62
CA ARG A 232 -7.11 1.52 24.64
C ARG A 232 -5.93 2.47 24.87
N GLU A 233 -4.73 2.02 24.54
CA GLU A 233 -3.52 2.85 24.63
C GLU A 233 -3.58 4.02 23.65
N VAL A 234 -3.26 5.22 24.14
CA VAL A 234 -3.11 6.41 23.29
C VAL A 234 -1.66 6.46 22.82
N LYS A 235 -1.45 6.41 21.50
CA LYS A 235 -0.13 6.50 20.88
C LYS A 235 0.07 7.86 20.24
N LYS A 236 1.24 8.44 20.43
CA LYS A 236 1.61 9.72 19.83
C LYS A 236 2.32 9.48 18.50
N VAL A 237 1.79 10.06 17.43
CA VAL A 237 2.38 9.95 16.08
C VAL A 237 3.49 10.99 15.93
N GLU A 238 4.69 10.51 15.61
CA GLU A 238 5.88 11.34 15.44
C GLU A 238 6.05 11.94 14.03
N TRP A 239 5.21 11.56 13.08
CA TRP A 239 5.32 12.02 11.69
C TRP A 239 5.12 13.54 11.58
N ASN A 240 5.96 14.18 10.73
CA ASN A 240 5.84 15.59 10.47
C ASN A 240 4.92 15.81 9.25
N PHE A 241 3.99 16.77 9.36
CA PHE A 241 3.05 17.13 8.28
C PHE A 241 3.80 17.53 6.97
N GLU A 242 4.98 18.13 7.09
CA GLU A 242 5.81 18.52 5.95
C GLU A 242 6.29 17.32 5.13
N GLN A 243 6.52 16.16 5.75
CA GLN A 243 6.95 14.95 5.06
C GLN A 243 5.84 14.38 4.14
N ALA A 244 4.58 14.62 4.47
CA ALA A 244 3.42 14.24 3.66
C ALA A 244 3.01 15.30 2.63
N SER A 245 3.84 16.32 2.40
CA SER A 245 3.65 17.36 1.38
C SER A 245 4.55 17.14 0.17
N LYS A 246 4.23 17.77 -0.97
CA LYS A 246 5.07 17.67 -2.17
C LYS A 246 6.44 18.35 -2.03
N GLY A 247 6.64 19.26 -1.07
CA GLY A 247 7.93 19.88 -0.79
C GLY A 247 8.55 20.62 -1.99
N GLY A 248 7.74 21.21 -2.87
CA GLY A 248 8.19 21.89 -4.08
C GLY A 248 8.29 21.03 -5.34
N TYR A 249 8.13 19.73 -5.23
CA TYR A 249 8.07 18.82 -6.38
C TYR A 249 6.72 18.91 -7.12
N ALA A 250 6.74 18.66 -8.43
CA ALA A 250 5.52 18.63 -9.25
C ALA A 250 4.56 17.51 -8.82
N HIS A 251 5.12 16.34 -8.50
CA HIS A 251 4.38 15.12 -8.13
C HIS A 251 5.00 14.45 -6.90
N PHE A 252 4.20 13.68 -6.15
CA PHE A 252 4.70 12.85 -5.05
C PHE A 252 5.65 11.78 -5.56
N MET A 253 5.34 11.11 -6.68
CA MET A 253 6.16 10.04 -7.20
C MET A 253 7.60 10.46 -7.46
N ILE A 254 7.85 11.62 -8.09
CA ILE A 254 9.22 12.08 -8.34
C ILE A 254 9.94 12.45 -7.05
N LYS A 255 9.24 13.08 -6.07
CA LYS A 255 9.78 13.33 -4.75
C LYS A 255 10.21 12.02 -4.09
N GLU A 256 9.35 11.01 -4.11
CA GLU A 256 9.57 9.72 -3.48
C GLU A 256 10.70 8.92 -4.16
N ILE A 257 10.89 9.07 -5.47
CA ILE A 257 12.07 8.52 -6.17
C ILE A 257 13.35 9.21 -5.69
N GLU A 258 13.33 10.52 -5.53
CA GLU A 258 14.50 11.32 -5.15
C GLU A 258 14.82 11.30 -3.65
N GLU A 259 13.90 10.85 -2.80
CA GLU A 259 14.14 10.62 -1.37
C GLU A 259 14.93 9.31 -1.08
N GLN A 260 15.09 8.41 -2.04
CA GLN A 260 15.72 7.11 -1.82
C GLN A 260 17.14 7.17 -1.23
N PRO A 261 18.04 8.11 -1.62
CA PRO A 261 19.36 8.22 -1.00
C PRO A 261 19.31 8.48 0.51
N GLU A 262 18.40 9.35 0.96
CA GLU A 262 18.23 9.67 2.38
C GLU A 262 17.68 8.48 3.17
N ILE A 263 16.77 7.73 2.54
CA ILE A 263 16.18 6.54 3.14
C ILE A 263 17.22 5.43 3.28
N ILE A 264 18.07 5.22 2.28
CA ILE A 264 19.19 4.25 2.33
C ILE A 264 20.09 4.58 3.51
N GLU A 265 20.49 5.85 3.66
CA GLU A 265 21.33 6.32 4.77
C GLU A 265 20.65 6.13 6.13
N LYS A 266 19.38 6.53 6.25
CA LYS A 266 18.60 6.37 7.47
C LYS A 266 18.47 4.91 7.88
N THR A 267 18.17 4.04 6.93
CA THR A 267 18.02 2.59 7.17
C THR A 267 19.33 2.00 7.67
N LEU A 268 20.45 2.35 7.02
CA LEU A 268 21.77 1.91 7.46
C LEU A 268 22.10 2.41 8.89
N ASN A 269 21.87 3.70 9.17
CA ASN A 269 22.15 4.27 10.48
C ASN A 269 21.32 3.67 11.62
N VAL A 270 20.07 3.30 11.35
CA VAL A 270 19.18 2.70 12.36
C VAL A 270 19.53 1.23 12.60
N TYR A 271 19.82 0.47 11.54
CA TYR A 271 19.97 -0.98 11.61
C TYR A 271 21.42 -1.46 11.61
N THR A 272 22.40 -0.56 11.81
CA THR A 272 23.79 -0.94 12.08
C THR A 272 24.32 -0.30 13.36
N ASP A 273 25.32 -0.92 13.96
CA ASP A 273 26.09 -0.36 15.06
C ASP A 273 27.23 0.56 14.57
N LYS A 274 28.07 1.01 15.51
CA LYS A 274 29.22 1.89 15.20
C LYS A 274 30.31 1.19 14.38
N GLU A 275 30.41 -0.13 14.50
CA GLU A 275 31.28 -1.00 13.75
C GLU A 275 30.69 -1.42 12.41
N LYS A 276 29.48 -0.93 12.07
CA LYS A 276 28.69 -1.24 10.90
C LYS A 276 28.19 -2.70 10.84
N ASN A 277 28.07 -3.37 11.97
CA ASN A 277 27.37 -4.65 12.04
C ASN A 277 25.87 -4.44 12.05
N VAL A 278 25.15 -5.26 11.30
CA VAL A 278 23.69 -5.23 11.27
C VAL A 278 23.15 -5.71 12.63
N LYS A 279 22.22 -4.96 13.20
CA LYS A 279 21.58 -5.24 14.48
C LYS A 279 20.07 -5.35 14.32
N PHE A 280 19.56 -6.56 14.51
CA PHE A 280 18.13 -6.87 14.57
C PHE A 280 17.78 -7.67 15.84
N ASP A 281 18.67 -7.65 16.85
CA ASP A 281 18.49 -8.47 18.06
C ASP A 281 17.18 -8.14 18.78
N GLU A 282 16.80 -6.86 18.90
CA GLU A 282 15.53 -6.44 19.51
C GLU A 282 14.32 -6.82 18.63
N GLN A 283 14.41 -6.59 17.30
CA GLN A 283 13.33 -6.86 16.36
C GLN A 283 13.06 -8.36 16.18
N LEU A 284 14.06 -9.20 16.43
CA LEU A 284 14.03 -10.65 16.23
C LEU A 284 14.19 -11.43 17.53
N GLU A 285 13.89 -10.78 18.66
CA GLU A 285 13.95 -11.41 19.98
C GLU A 285 13.18 -12.73 20.00
N GLY A 286 13.78 -13.73 20.65
CA GLY A 286 13.21 -15.08 20.76
C GLY A 286 13.26 -15.91 19.47
N THR A 287 13.93 -15.44 18.38
CA THR A 287 14.10 -16.22 17.15
C THR A 287 15.45 -16.94 17.15
N ASN A 288 15.43 -18.28 17.18
CA ASN A 288 16.63 -19.09 17.00
C ASN A 288 16.73 -19.53 15.53
N PHE A 289 17.61 -18.91 14.76
CA PHE A 289 17.78 -19.20 13.33
C PHE A 289 18.37 -20.60 13.06
N HIS A 290 19.03 -21.23 14.01
CA HIS A 290 19.51 -22.61 13.86
C HIS A 290 18.38 -23.64 13.81
N ASP A 291 17.20 -23.29 14.34
CA ASP A 291 16.02 -24.15 14.31
C ASP A 291 15.18 -23.95 13.03
N ILE A 292 15.48 -22.92 12.24
CA ILE A 292 14.73 -22.60 11.01
C ILE A 292 15.30 -23.43 9.84
N ASP A 293 14.47 -24.26 9.27
CA ASP A 293 14.81 -25.08 8.09
C ASP A 293 14.19 -24.54 6.79
N ARG A 294 13.25 -23.61 6.88
CA ARG A 294 12.51 -23.06 5.75
C ARG A 294 12.06 -21.63 5.99
N ILE A 295 12.14 -20.82 4.94
CA ILE A 295 11.66 -19.43 4.94
C ILE A 295 10.62 -19.26 3.86
N TYR A 296 9.45 -18.67 4.20
CA TYR A 296 8.50 -18.13 3.22
C TYR A 296 8.56 -16.60 3.25
N ILE A 297 8.50 -15.97 2.06
CA ILE A 297 8.31 -14.53 1.91
C ILE A 297 6.99 -14.33 1.14
N VAL A 298 6.01 -13.72 1.79
CA VAL A 298 4.63 -13.62 1.29
C VAL A 298 4.21 -12.18 1.19
N ALA A 299 3.72 -11.76 0.02
CA ALA A 299 3.32 -10.38 -0.24
C ALA A 299 2.46 -10.26 -1.51
N CYS A 300 1.95 -9.04 -1.80
CA CYS A 300 1.24 -8.68 -3.03
C CYS A 300 2.00 -7.63 -3.83
N GLY A 301 1.84 -7.64 -5.18
CA GLY A 301 2.29 -6.59 -6.09
C GLY A 301 3.77 -6.23 -5.95
N THR A 302 4.08 -4.95 -5.84
CA THR A 302 5.44 -4.43 -5.66
C THR A 302 6.17 -5.06 -4.47
N ALA A 303 5.49 -5.29 -3.34
CA ALA A 303 6.07 -5.94 -2.17
C ALA A 303 6.43 -7.42 -2.45
N TYR A 304 5.65 -8.13 -3.27
CA TYR A 304 5.99 -9.47 -3.72
C TYR A 304 7.25 -9.47 -4.59
N TYR A 305 7.42 -8.47 -5.48
CA TYR A 305 8.63 -8.36 -6.30
C TYR A 305 9.85 -7.98 -5.47
N ALA A 306 9.68 -7.17 -4.41
CA ALA A 306 10.72 -6.98 -3.42
C ALA A 306 11.08 -8.29 -2.71
N GLY A 307 10.07 -9.10 -2.36
CA GLY A 307 10.23 -10.43 -1.78
C GLY A 307 11.03 -11.39 -2.65
N LEU A 308 10.86 -11.34 -3.98
CA LEU A 308 11.64 -12.14 -4.93
C LEU A 308 13.14 -11.78 -4.90
N GLN A 309 13.49 -10.49 -4.71
CA GLN A 309 14.90 -10.12 -4.50
C GLN A 309 15.41 -10.62 -3.14
N GLY A 310 14.60 -10.45 -2.09
CA GLY A 310 14.90 -10.99 -0.75
C GLY A 310 15.15 -12.51 -0.78
N GLN A 311 14.33 -13.25 -1.52
CA GLN A 311 14.54 -14.69 -1.75
C GLN A 311 15.91 -14.98 -2.38
N TYR A 312 16.28 -14.20 -3.40
CA TYR A 312 17.57 -14.36 -4.05
C TYR A 312 18.73 -14.14 -3.08
N PHE A 313 18.67 -13.07 -2.28
CA PHE A 313 19.68 -12.76 -1.26
C PHE A 313 19.79 -13.88 -0.23
N MET A 314 18.68 -14.29 0.34
CA MET A 314 18.66 -15.32 1.38
C MET A 314 19.14 -16.66 0.86
N LYS A 315 18.70 -17.11 -0.31
CA LYS A 315 19.21 -18.36 -0.91
C LYS A 315 20.72 -18.32 -1.10
N LYS A 316 21.25 -17.21 -1.62
CA LYS A 316 22.68 -17.06 -1.88
C LYS A 316 23.50 -17.01 -0.59
N LEU A 317 23.01 -16.31 0.43
CA LEU A 317 23.80 -16.02 1.64
C LEU A 317 23.58 -17.04 2.77
N LEU A 318 22.42 -17.71 2.85
CA LEU A 318 22.07 -18.58 3.95
C LEU A 318 22.21 -20.07 3.60
N GLY A 319 22.00 -20.44 2.33
CA GLY A 319 21.94 -21.85 1.94
C GLY A 319 20.74 -22.59 2.55
N ILE A 320 19.64 -21.89 2.82
CA ILE A 320 18.38 -22.42 3.34
C ILE A 320 17.32 -22.34 2.22
N ASP A 321 16.36 -23.26 2.23
CA ASP A 321 15.22 -23.20 1.33
C ASP A 321 14.35 -21.97 1.61
N VAL A 322 14.26 -21.09 0.61
CA VAL A 322 13.45 -19.86 0.68
C VAL A 322 12.44 -19.87 -0.46
N PHE A 323 11.19 -19.73 -0.13
CA PHE A 323 10.08 -19.67 -1.07
C PHE A 323 9.45 -18.28 -1.04
N THR A 324 8.98 -17.80 -2.19
CA THR A 324 8.12 -16.61 -2.27
C THR A 324 6.78 -17.02 -2.81
N ASP A 325 5.71 -16.45 -2.24
CA ASP A 325 4.35 -16.69 -2.73
C ASP A 325 3.55 -15.39 -2.76
N ILE A 326 2.56 -15.34 -3.65
CA ILE A 326 1.60 -14.24 -3.72
C ILE A 326 0.60 -14.42 -2.57
N ALA A 327 0.37 -13.38 -1.79
CA ALA A 327 -0.43 -13.51 -0.58
C ALA A 327 -1.88 -13.95 -0.83
N SER A 328 -2.50 -13.56 -1.97
CA SER A 328 -3.84 -14.04 -2.35
C SER A 328 -3.91 -15.54 -2.60
N GLU A 329 -2.77 -16.19 -2.95
CA GLU A 329 -2.71 -17.59 -3.30
C GLU A 329 -2.13 -18.46 -2.18
N PHE A 330 -1.30 -17.90 -1.30
CA PHE A 330 -0.51 -18.62 -0.30
C PHE A 330 -1.34 -19.60 0.53
N ARG A 331 -2.52 -19.19 0.99
CA ARG A 331 -3.40 -20.05 1.81
C ARG A 331 -3.98 -21.23 1.04
N TYR A 332 -4.09 -21.10 -0.28
CA TYR A 332 -4.73 -22.08 -1.18
C TYR A 332 -3.70 -23.02 -1.85
N ASN A 333 -2.41 -22.67 -1.76
CA ASN A 333 -1.31 -23.47 -2.30
C ASN A 333 -0.81 -24.56 -1.34
N ASP A 334 -1.50 -24.79 -0.22
CA ASP A 334 -1.14 -25.78 0.82
C ASP A 334 0.35 -25.72 1.22
N PRO A 335 0.87 -24.55 1.67
CA PRO A 335 2.28 -24.42 2.00
C PRO A 335 2.64 -25.36 3.15
N VAL A 336 3.81 -25.98 3.05
CA VAL A 336 4.31 -26.85 4.11
C VAL A 336 4.87 -25.98 5.24
N ILE A 337 4.08 -25.81 6.28
CA ILE A 337 4.40 -24.98 7.46
C ILE A 337 4.60 -25.86 8.67
N THR A 338 5.67 -25.59 9.44
CA THR A 338 5.99 -26.23 10.70
C THR A 338 6.46 -25.19 11.71
N ASN A 339 6.71 -25.61 12.97
CA ASN A 339 7.33 -24.76 13.99
C ASN A 339 8.80 -24.39 13.70
N LYS A 340 9.39 -24.93 12.63
CA LYS A 340 10.72 -24.57 12.09
C LYS A 340 10.63 -23.63 10.89
N THR A 341 9.44 -23.15 10.56
CA THR A 341 9.22 -22.22 9.46
C THR A 341 9.27 -20.78 9.95
N LEU A 342 10.09 -19.95 9.31
CA LEU A 342 10.02 -18.49 9.40
C LEU A 342 9.19 -17.97 8.23
N ALA A 343 8.06 -17.34 8.52
CA ALA A 343 7.22 -16.72 7.50
C ALA A 343 7.32 -15.19 7.57
N ILE A 344 7.85 -14.58 6.52
CA ILE A 344 8.09 -13.14 6.39
C ILE A 344 6.97 -12.53 5.53
N PHE A 345 6.23 -11.60 6.09
CA PHE A 345 5.13 -10.91 5.43
C PHE A 345 5.51 -9.47 5.14
N VAL A 346 5.49 -9.08 3.86
CA VAL A 346 5.94 -7.75 3.42
C VAL A 346 4.75 -6.93 2.96
N SER A 347 4.52 -5.77 3.58
CA SER A 347 3.45 -4.85 3.21
C SER A 347 3.84 -3.41 3.52
N GLN A 348 3.77 -2.51 2.52
CA GLN A 348 4.06 -1.10 2.73
C GLN A 348 3.10 -0.48 3.77
N SER A 349 1.80 -0.70 3.61
CA SER A 349 0.77 -0.16 4.51
C SER A 349 0.59 -0.96 5.79
N GLY A 350 0.93 -2.26 5.76
CA GLY A 350 0.61 -3.20 6.83
C GLY A 350 -0.88 -3.50 6.97
N GLU A 351 -1.69 -3.10 5.98
CA GLU A 351 -3.16 -3.24 5.97
C GLU A 351 -3.65 -4.04 4.74
N THR A 352 -2.77 -4.62 3.94
CA THR A 352 -3.13 -5.45 2.79
C THR A 352 -3.79 -6.73 3.29
N ILE A 353 -5.09 -6.90 2.99
CA ILE A 353 -5.89 -7.97 3.59
C ILE A 353 -5.36 -9.36 3.26
N ASP A 354 -5.01 -9.64 1.99
CA ASP A 354 -4.46 -10.93 1.60
C ASP A 354 -3.18 -11.27 2.37
N THR A 355 -2.29 -10.27 2.57
CA THR A 355 -1.05 -10.45 3.33
C THR A 355 -1.34 -10.72 4.81
N LEU A 356 -2.29 -9.99 5.38
CA LEU A 356 -2.71 -10.15 6.77
C LEU A 356 -3.33 -11.53 7.02
N MET A 357 -4.24 -11.96 6.15
CA MET A 357 -4.90 -13.26 6.28
C MET A 357 -3.93 -14.42 6.08
N SER A 358 -2.96 -14.25 5.18
CA SER A 358 -1.88 -15.23 4.98
C SER A 358 -0.97 -15.34 6.21
N MET A 359 -0.71 -14.21 6.89
CA MET A 359 0.05 -14.20 8.14
C MET A 359 -0.69 -14.95 9.26
N LYS A 360 -1.99 -14.66 9.44
CA LYS A 360 -2.83 -15.37 10.43
C LYS A 360 -2.83 -16.86 10.17
N TYR A 361 -3.02 -17.27 8.92
CA TYR A 361 -2.97 -18.67 8.53
C TYR A 361 -1.62 -19.34 8.86
N ALA A 362 -0.51 -18.68 8.51
CA ALA A 362 0.82 -19.23 8.82
C ALA A 362 1.06 -19.37 10.33
N LYS A 363 0.63 -18.37 11.11
CA LYS A 363 0.71 -18.37 12.57
C LYS A 363 -0.11 -19.50 13.20
N GLU A 364 -1.34 -19.71 12.73
CA GLU A 364 -2.21 -20.83 13.15
C GLU A 364 -1.59 -22.20 12.83
N LYS A 365 -0.83 -22.31 11.75
CA LYS A 365 -0.09 -23.52 11.38
C LYS A 365 1.23 -23.70 12.15
N GLY A 366 1.61 -22.74 13.01
CA GLY A 366 2.75 -22.83 13.90
C GLY A 366 4.04 -22.20 13.35
N ALA A 367 4.00 -21.45 12.23
CA ALA A 367 5.14 -20.67 11.77
C ALA A 367 5.46 -19.53 12.75
N ARG A 368 6.74 -19.19 12.87
CA ARG A 368 7.14 -17.90 13.43
C ARG A 368 6.93 -16.81 12.37
N THR A 369 6.26 -15.74 12.74
CA THR A 369 5.89 -14.67 11.80
C THR A 369 6.75 -13.43 11.99
N LEU A 370 7.24 -12.87 10.87
CA LEU A 370 7.95 -11.60 10.81
C LEU A 370 7.24 -10.66 9.84
N ALA A 371 6.82 -9.49 10.31
CA ALA A 371 6.30 -8.44 9.45
C ALA A 371 7.41 -7.46 9.04
N ILE A 372 7.51 -7.16 7.74
CA ILE A 372 8.30 -6.04 7.21
C ILE A 372 7.30 -5.00 6.70
N SER A 373 7.17 -3.87 7.41
CA SER A 373 6.17 -2.85 7.10
C SER A 373 6.74 -1.44 7.22
N ASN A 374 6.10 -0.46 6.53
CA ASN A 374 6.50 0.93 6.63
C ASN A 374 5.67 1.72 7.66
N VAL A 375 4.44 1.29 7.93
CA VAL A 375 3.51 2.01 8.81
C VAL A 375 3.56 1.47 10.23
N LEU A 376 4.00 2.34 11.15
CA LEU A 376 4.05 2.05 12.59
C LEU A 376 2.65 1.76 13.13
N GLY A 377 2.52 0.66 13.89
CA GLY A 377 1.26 0.29 14.54
C GLY A 377 0.16 -0.19 13.58
N SER A 378 0.50 -0.49 12.32
CA SER A 378 -0.43 -1.12 11.37
C SER A 378 -0.88 -2.50 11.85
N THR A 379 -1.98 -3.01 11.30
CA THR A 379 -2.57 -4.28 11.77
C THR A 379 -1.57 -5.44 11.70
N ILE A 380 -0.82 -5.57 10.60
CA ILE A 380 0.16 -6.65 10.46
C ILE A 380 1.27 -6.56 11.53
N THR A 381 1.68 -5.33 11.91
CA THR A 381 2.76 -5.13 12.90
C THR A 381 2.31 -5.37 14.33
N ARG A 382 1.01 -5.32 14.61
CA ARG A 382 0.45 -5.66 15.93
C ARG A 382 0.22 -7.15 16.11
N GLU A 383 0.06 -7.89 15.03
CA GLU A 383 -0.30 -9.32 15.07
C GLU A 383 0.89 -10.25 14.81
N ALA A 384 1.95 -9.79 14.14
CA ALA A 384 3.17 -10.56 13.92
C ALA A 384 3.96 -10.80 15.21
N ASP A 385 4.71 -11.91 15.27
CA ASP A 385 5.58 -12.20 16.42
C ASP A 385 6.80 -11.27 16.46
N ASN A 386 7.32 -10.88 15.30
CA ASN A 386 8.44 -9.97 15.13
C ASN A 386 8.14 -8.92 14.07
N VAL A 387 8.75 -7.74 14.17
CA VAL A 387 8.52 -6.61 13.25
C VAL A 387 9.82 -5.89 12.90
N ILE A 388 10.02 -5.63 11.61
CA ILE A 388 11.06 -4.73 11.11
C ILE A 388 10.39 -3.64 10.28
N TYR A 389 10.70 -2.37 10.56
CA TYR A 389 10.17 -1.23 9.81
C TYR A 389 11.10 -0.82 8.69
N THR A 390 10.55 -0.45 7.52
CA THR A 390 11.34 -0.03 6.35
C THR A 390 11.84 1.41 6.41
N LEU A 391 11.32 2.20 7.33
CA LEU A 391 11.73 3.59 7.62
C LEU A 391 11.62 4.56 6.42
N ALA A 392 10.85 4.21 5.38
CA ALA A 392 10.70 5.00 4.15
C ALA A 392 9.91 6.31 4.35
N GLY A 393 9.31 6.52 5.53
CA GLY A 393 8.41 7.64 5.74
C GLY A 393 7.10 7.54 4.93
N PRO A 394 6.26 8.59 4.91
CA PRO A 394 5.02 8.57 4.16
C PRO A 394 5.27 8.38 2.66
N GLU A 395 4.57 7.45 2.02
CA GLU A 395 4.54 7.27 0.57
C GLU A 395 3.11 7.46 0.08
N ILE A 396 2.88 8.51 -0.69
CA ILE A 396 1.56 9.03 -1.07
C ILE A 396 1.18 8.65 -2.50
N SER A 397 2.16 8.67 -3.43
CA SER A 397 1.92 8.21 -4.81
C SER A 397 1.37 6.78 -4.78
N VAL A 398 0.32 6.51 -5.58
CA VAL A 398 -0.32 5.18 -5.63
C VAL A 398 0.68 4.13 -6.07
N ALA A 399 1.43 4.38 -7.13
CA ALA A 399 2.52 3.50 -7.57
C ALA A 399 3.70 3.59 -6.59
N SER A 400 4.04 2.48 -5.95
CA SER A 400 5.11 2.41 -4.94
C SER A 400 6.50 2.54 -5.59
N THR A 401 7.39 3.30 -4.96
CA THR A 401 8.77 3.52 -5.40
C THR A 401 9.78 3.36 -4.27
N LYS A 402 9.86 4.31 -3.35
CA LYS A 402 10.80 4.29 -2.22
C LYS A 402 10.53 3.16 -1.24
N ALA A 403 9.26 2.78 -1.04
CA ALA A 403 8.92 1.67 -0.16
C ALA A 403 9.45 0.34 -0.71
N TYR A 404 9.40 0.14 -2.04
CA TYR A 404 10.01 -1.03 -2.67
C TYR A 404 11.51 -1.12 -2.36
N SER A 405 12.27 -0.07 -2.66
CA SER A 405 13.73 -0.05 -2.43
C SER A 405 14.08 -0.24 -0.96
N SER A 406 13.27 0.34 -0.05
CA SER A 406 13.43 0.16 1.40
C SER A 406 13.15 -1.28 1.84
N GLN A 407 12.12 -1.92 1.28
CA GLN A 407 11.81 -3.34 1.55
C GLN A 407 12.95 -4.25 1.09
N VAL A 408 13.48 -4.00 -0.11
CA VAL A 408 14.62 -4.76 -0.64
C VAL A 408 15.85 -4.57 0.24
N LEU A 409 16.15 -3.33 0.65
CA LEU A 409 17.30 -3.03 1.50
C LEU A 409 17.18 -3.69 2.88
N VAL A 410 16.00 -3.66 3.50
CA VAL A 410 15.75 -4.34 4.79
C VAL A 410 15.93 -5.85 4.65
N MET A 411 15.43 -6.47 3.58
CA MET A 411 15.63 -7.91 3.34
C MET A 411 17.10 -8.25 3.05
N TYR A 412 17.83 -7.34 2.41
CA TYR A 412 19.28 -7.49 2.24
C TYR A 412 20.00 -7.49 3.58
N LEU A 413 19.74 -6.50 4.45
CA LEU A 413 20.30 -6.42 5.80
C LEU A 413 19.90 -7.63 6.65
N LEU A 414 18.64 -8.07 6.56
CA LEU A 414 18.16 -9.27 7.26
C LEU A 414 18.91 -10.53 6.81
N SER A 415 19.19 -10.64 5.52
CA SER A 415 19.98 -11.76 4.98
C SER A 415 21.42 -11.77 5.52
N LEU A 416 22.04 -10.59 5.63
CA LEU A 416 23.38 -10.44 6.22
C LEU A 416 23.37 -10.78 7.70
N TYR A 417 22.39 -10.29 8.45
CA TYR A 417 22.23 -10.57 9.87
C TYR A 417 22.07 -12.07 10.15
N ILE A 418 21.14 -12.72 9.45
CA ILE A 418 20.92 -14.17 9.62
C ILE A 418 22.16 -14.95 9.20
N GLY A 419 22.78 -14.59 8.07
CA GLY A 419 23.98 -15.24 7.55
C GLY A 419 25.18 -15.16 8.52
N ALA A 420 25.36 -14.00 9.16
CA ALA A 420 26.37 -13.82 10.19
C ALA A 420 26.06 -14.66 11.44
N LYS A 421 24.81 -14.66 11.93
CA LYS A 421 24.38 -15.48 13.10
C LYS A 421 24.55 -16.98 12.84
N LEU A 422 24.37 -17.44 11.61
CA LEU A 422 24.55 -18.84 11.20
C LEU A 422 25.99 -19.18 10.83
N GLY A 423 26.92 -18.22 10.85
CA GLY A 423 28.31 -18.43 10.42
C GLY A 423 28.45 -18.83 8.93
N LYS A 424 27.53 -18.35 8.08
CA LYS A 424 27.49 -18.65 6.63
C LYS A 424 28.21 -17.62 5.78
N ILE A 425 28.54 -16.45 6.32
CA ILE A 425 29.22 -15.36 5.63
C ILE A 425 30.55 -15.12 6.33
N GLU A 426 31.64 -15.14 5.56
CA GLU A 426 32.97 -14.79 6.04
C GLU A 426 33.03 -13.28 6.34
N GLU A 427 33.80 -12.89 7.37
CA GLU A 427 33.92 -11.49 7.79
C GLU A 427 34.31 -10.55 6.64
N LYS A 428 35.23 -10.97 5.79
CA LYS A 428 35.67 -10.18 4.62
C LYS A 428 34.51 -9.90 3.64
N ASP A 429 33.69 -10.91 3.37
CA ASP A 429 32.54 -10.78 2.47
C ASP A 429 31.44 -9.95 3.13
N TYR A 430 31.24 -10.12 4.43
CA TYR A 430 30.30 -9.32 5.20
C TYR A 430 30.62 -7.82 5.11
N GLN A 431 31.87 -7.42 5.35
CA GLN A 431 32.30 -6.04 5.26
C GLN A 431 32.17 -5.47 3.84
N LYS A 432 32.42 -6.30 2.82
CA LYS A 432 32.16 -5.93 1.43
C LYS A 432 30.68 -5.65 1.19
N TYR A 433 29.80 -6.54 1.61
CA TYR A 433 28.33 -6.37 1.47
C TYR A 433 27.82 -5.12 2.19
N ILE A 434 28.35 -4.77 3.34
CA ILE A 434 28.00 -3.53 4.04
C ILE A 434 28.49 -2.30 3.27
N SER A 435 29.71 -2.34 2.72
CA SER A 435 30.26 -1.24 1.91
C SER A 435 29.45 -0.98 0.64
N ASP A 436 28.89 -2.04 0.02
CA ASP A 436 28.06 -1.94 -1.17
C ASP A 436 26.80 -1.06 -0.96
N ILE A 437 26.29 -0.96 0.29
CA ILE A 437 25.13 -0.09 0.61
C ILE A 437 25.52 1.40 0.48
N SER A 438 26.72 1.78 0.89
CA SER A 438 27.22 3.15 0.74
C SER A 438 27.40 3.49 -0.74
N LEU A 439 27.92 2.53 -1.54
CA LEU A 439 28.03 2.69 -2.99
C LEU A 439 26.65 2.82 -3.65
N LEU A 440 25.66 2.06 -3.19
CA LEU A 440 24.29 2.17 -3.69
C LEU A 440 23.76 3.60 -3.50
N LYS A 441 23.89 4.17 -2.28
CA LYS A 441 23.47 5.56 -2.00
C LYS A 441 24.11 6.55 -2.96
N GLU A 442 25.44 6.51 -3.09
CA GLU A 442 26.19 7.41 -3.95
C GLU A 442 25.76 7.29 -5.42
N ASN A 443 25.54 6.07 -5.89
CA ASN A 443 25.17 5.80 -7.27
C ASN A 443 23.69 6.17 -7.55
N VAL A 444 22.80 6.10 -6.55
CA VAL A 444 21.43 6.63 -6.70
C VAL A 444 21.47 8.15 -6.86
N VAL A 445 22.25 8.88 -6.06
CA VAL A 445 22.46 10.34 -6.22
C VAL A 445 22.96 10.68 -7.62
N LYS A 446 23.91 9.89 -8.13
CA LYS A 446 24.45 10.09 -9.48
C LYS A 446 23.41 9.84 -10.57
N LEU A 447 22.64 8.76 -10.45
CA LEU A 447 21.56 8.43 -11.39
C LEU A 447 20.48 9.53 -11.41
N ILE A 448 20.13 10.10 -10.25
CA ILE A 448 19.23 11.25 -10.13
C ILE A 448 19.77 12.44 -10.94
N SER A 449 21.06 12.71 -10.88
CA SER A 449 21.68 13.82 -11.65
C SER A 449 21.65 13.60 -13.16
N GLU A 450 21.48 12.37 -13.61
CA GLU A 450 21.45 11.96 -15.03
C GLU A 450 20.01 11.66 -15.54
N LYS A 451 18.98 11.93 -14.75
CA LYS A 451 17.57 11.58 -15.04
C LYS A 451 17.04 12.10 -16.39
N GLU A 452 17.57 13.22 -16.89
CA GLU A 452 17.15 13.79 -18.17
C GLU A 452 17.47 12.87 -19.37
N LYS A 453 18.52 12.06 -19.29
CA LYS A 453 18.80 11.03 -20.31
C LYS A 453 17.70 10.00 -20.39
N ILE A 454 17.13 9.62 -19.24
CA ILE A 454 16.00 8.68 -19.15
C ILE A 454 14.73 9.34 -19.67
N HIS A 455 14.54 10.65 -19.42
CA HIS A 455 13.45 11.42 -19.98
C HIS A 455 13.47 11.42 -21.51
N ASP A 456 14.62 11.57 -22.12
CA ASP A 456 14.76 11.51 -23.58
C ASP A 456 14.40 10.14 -24.17
N ILE A 457 14.66 9.06 -23.44
CA ILE A 457 14.20 7.72 -23.81
C ILE A 457 12.67 7.64 -23.71
N ALA A 458 12.10 8.16 -22.62
CA ALA A 458 10.64 8.17 -22.39
C ALA A 458 9.87 8.87 -23.52
N LYS A 459 10.38 9.99 -24.05
CA LYS A 459 9.79 10.68 -25.21
C LYS A 459 9.69 9.79 -26.45
N LYS A 460 10.64 8.88 -26.66
CA LYS A 460 10.65 7.98 -27.81
C LYS A 460 9.68 6.81 -27.68
N ILE A 461 9.39 6.37 -26.44
CA ILE A 461 8.57 5.17 -26.19
C ILE A 461 7.13 5.49 -25.78
N LYS A 462 6.76 6.76 -25.61
CA LYS A 462 5.44 7.16 -25.09
C LYS A 462 4.24 6.62 -25.87
N ASP A 463 4.38 6.44 -27.16
CA ASP A 463 3.29 6.00 -28.04
C ASP A 463 3.19 4.48 -28.20
N ILE A 464 4.14 3.73 -27.61
CA ILE A 464 4.16 2.27 -27.60
C ILE A 464 3.03 1.73 -26.74
N LYS A 465 2.39 0.64 -27.19
CA LYS A 465 1.22 0.04 -26.50
C LYS A 465 1.53 -1.26 -25.80
N ASN A 466 2.53 -2.00 -26.28
CA ASN A 466 2.89 -3.30 -25.77
C ASN A 466 4.41 -3.38 -25.59
N GLY A 467 4.85 -4.17 -24.59
CA GLY A 467 6.28 -4.36 -24.39
C GLY A 467 6.63 -5.55 -23.52
N PHE A 468 7.91 -5.86 -23.50
CA PHE A 468 8.48 -6.91 -22.67
C PHE A 468 9.62 -6.36 -21.82
N TYR A 469 9.74 -6.90 -20.62
CA TYR A 469 10.85 -6.67 -19.72
C TYR A 469 11.61 -7.99 -19.54
N LEU A 470 12.88 -8.01 -19.88
CA LEU A 470 13.67 -9.24 -19.93
C LEU A 470 14.88 -9.13 -18.99
N GLY A 471 15.15 -10.19 -18.25
CA GLY A 471 16.33 -10.31 -17.40
C GLY A 471 16.71 -11.76 -17.16
N ARG A 472 17.88 -11.98 -16.55
CA ARG A 472 18.33 -13.30 -16.11
C ARG A 472 18.71 -13.27 -14.63
N GLY A 473 18.43 -14.36 -13.91
CA GLY A 473 18.73 -14.43 -12.47
C GLY A 473 17.99 -13.35 -11.67
N ILE A 474 18.73 -12.51 -10.95
CA ILE A 474 18.16 -11.42 -10.16
C ILE A 474 17.55 -10.32 -11.06
N ASP A 475 18.10 -10.09 -12.25
CA ASP A 475 17.61 -9.07 -13.19
C ASP A 475 16.20 -9.37 -13.70
N GLU A 476 15.78 -10.63 -13.72
CA GLU A 476 14.39 -10.99 -14.01
C GLU A 476 13.44 -10.50 -12.92
N LYS A 477 13.87 -10.45 -11.65
CA LYS A 477 13.08 -9.93 -10.55
C LYS A 477 12.91 -8.41 -10.67
N VAL A 478 13.96 -7.71 -11.09
CA VAL A 478 13.95 -6.29 -11.45
C VAL A 478 13.01 -6.01 -12.62
N ALA A 479 13.04 -6.86 -13.65
CA ALA A 479 12.18 -6.77 -14.82
C ALA A 479 10.69 -6.77 -14.44
N ARG A 480 10.28 -7.59 -13.46
CA ARG A 480 8.91 -7.65 -12.98
C ARG A 480 8.44 -6.33 -12.38
N GLU A 481 9.26 -5.70 -11.54
CA GLU A 481 8.92 -4.42 -10.94
C GLU A 481 8.88 -3.29 -11.97
N GLY A 482 9.85 -3.20 -12.87
CA GLY A 482 9.84 -2.24 -13.97
C GLY A 482 8.62 -2.37 -14.88
N SER A 483 8.26 -3.60 -15.24
CA SER A 483 7.04 -3.90 -16.00
C SER A 483 5.77 -3.47 -15.23
N LEU A 484 5.70 -3.71 -13.92
CA LEU A 484 4.56 -3.30 -13.11
C LEU A 484 4.39 -1.78 -13.12
N LYS A 485 5.46 -1.01 -12.89
CA LYS A 485 5.41 0.48 -12.93
C LYS A 485 4.92 0.98 -14.28
N MET A 486 5.37 0.36 -15.38
CA MET A 486 4.92 0.73 -16.73
C MET A 486 3.41 0.45 -16.93
N LYS A 487 2.89 -0.65 -16.42
CA LYS A 487 1.46 -0.95 -16.45
C LYS A 487 0.63 0.02 -15.63
N GLU A 488 1.06 0.29 -14.39
CA GLU A 488 0.30 1.06 -13.41
C GLU A 488 0.05 2.51 -13.85
N ILE A 489 1.08 3.20 -14.33
CA ILE A 489 1.00 4.65 -14.59
C ILE A 489 0.98 5.03 -16.07
N ASN A 490 1.31 4.09 -16.97
CA ASN A 490 1.34 4.35 -18.42
C ASN A 490 0.25 3.63 -19.19
N TYR A 491 -0.42 2.65 -18.55
CA TYR A 491 -1.43 1.79 -19.16
C TYR A 491 -0.92 1.06 -20.41
N ILE A 492 0.38 0.77 -20.45
CA ILE A 492 1.03 -0.03 -21.48
C ILE A 492 1.00 -1.48 -21.02
N HIS A 493 0.48 -2.38 -21.83
CA HIS A 493 0.55 -3.80 -21.51
C HIS A 493 1.99 -4.29 -21.65
N THR A 494 2.60 -4.63 -20.52
CA THR A 494 3.97 -5.15 -20.48
C THR A 494 4.02 -6.48 -19.73
N GLU A 495 4.84 -7.40 -20.22
CA GLU A 495 5.10 -8.69 -19.60
C GLU A 495 6.58 -8.80 -19.22
N ALA A 496 6.85 -9.29 -18.01
CA ALA A 496 8.22 -9.56 -17.56
C ALA A 496 8.50 -11.06 -17.62
N LEU A 497 9.59 -11.42 -18.27
CA LEU A 497 9.98 -12.82 -18.49
C LEU A 497 11.47 -13.04 -18.21
N PRO A 498 11.85 -14.25 -17.75
CA PRO A 498 13.22 -14.69 -17.91
C PRO A 498 13.61 -14.62 -19.40
N ALA A 499 14.72 -13.95 -19.72
CA ALA A 499 15.07 -13.67 -21.12
C ALA A 499 15.17 -14.95 -22.00
N GLY A 500 15.55 -16.07 -21.39
CA GLY A 500 15.58 -17.36 -22.09
C GLY A 500 14.21 -17.94 -22.40
N GLU A 501 13.20 -17.64 -21.56
CA GLU A 501 11.83 -18.15 -21.67
C GLU A 501 11.04 -17.50 -22.83
N LEU A 502 11.46 -16.31 -23.27
CA LEU A 502 10.83 -15.60 -24.39
C LEU A 502 10.66 -16.48 -25.64
N LYS A 503 11.63 -17.38 -25.88
CA LYS A 503 11.63 -18.27 -27.06
C LYS A 503 10.53 -19.34 -27.03
N HIS A 504 9.99 -19.64 -25.85
CA HIS A 504 9.04 -20.73 -25.64
C HIS A 504 7.57 -20.29 -25.81
N GLY A 505 7.33 -19.21 -26.55
CA GLY A 505 5.98 -18.74 -26.91
C GLY A 505 5.93 -17.25 -27.16
N SER A 506 6.28 -16.44 -26.18
CA SER A 506 6.05 -14.98 -26.18
C SER A 506 6.81 -14.23 -27.30
N ILE A 507 7.88 -14.81 -27.86
CA ILE A 507 8.60 -14.24 -29.01
C ILE A 507 7.71 -14.06 -30.24
N ALA A 508 6.60 -14.82 -30.34
CA ALA A 508 5.61 -14.68 -31.41
C ALA A 508 4.93 -13.30 -31.41
N LEU A 509 4.96 -12.58 -30.29
CA LEU A 509 4.38 -11.24 -30.15
C LEU A 509 5.38 -10.12 -30.49
N ILE A 510 6.63 -10.46 -30.79
CA ILE A 510 7.64 -9.47 -31.16
C ILE A 510 7.48 -9.10 -32.64
N GLU A 511 7.14 -7.86 -32.86
CA GLU A 511 7.03 -7.22 -34.17
C GLU A 511 7.63 -5.81 -34.15
N LYS A 512 7.62 -5.14 -35.31
CA LYS A 512 8.19 -3.79 -35.43
C LYS A 512 7.52 -2.81 -34.46
N GLY A 513 8.33 -2.19 -33.61
CA GLY A 513 7.89 -1.14 -32.68
C GLY A 513 7.41 -1.67 -31.31
N VAL A 514 7.46 -2.99 -31.05
CA VAL A 514 7.26 -3.52 -29.71
C VAL A 514 8.44 -3.12 -28.82
N LEU A 515 8.18 -2.60 -27.63
CA LEU A 515 9.21 -2.24 -26.66
C LEU A 515 9.79 -3.51 -26.00
N VAL A 516 11.10 -3.57 -25.93
CA VAL A 516 11.79 -4.54 -25.07
C VAL A 516 12.75 -3.80 -24.15
N VAL A 517 12.56 -3.90 -22.85
CA VAL A 517 13.52 -3.42 -21.84
C VAL A 517 14.34 -4.62 -21.38
N ALA A 518 15.61 -4.64 -21.74
CA ALA A 518 16.55 -5.73 -21.41
C ALA A 518 17.46 -5.31 -20.25
N ILE A 519 17.44 -6.09 -19.16
CA ILE A 519 18.19 -5.79 -17.94
C ILE A 519 19.39 -6.72 -17.84
N SER A 520 20.59 -6.15 -17.62
CA SER A 520 21.85 -6.88 -17.45
C SER A 520 22.76 -6.18 -16.45
N THR A 521 22.73 -6.64 -15.20
CA THR A 521 23.60 -6.16 -14.12
C THR A 521 24.69 -7.18 -13.74
N ASN A 522 24.52 -8.44 -14.15
CA ASN A 522 25.51 -9.50 -13.97
C ASN A 522 26.27 -9.75 -15.27
N LEU A 523 27.52 -9.32 -15.32
CA LEU A 523 28.39 -9.45 -16.53
C LEU A 523 28.63 -10.90 -16.97
N GLU A 524 28.55 -11.88 -16.07
CA GLU A 524 28.66 -13.30 -16.42
C GLU A 524 27.48 -13.80 -17.29
N MET A 525 26.33 -13.12 -17.20
CA MET A 525 25.14 -13.44 -17.99
C MET A 525 25.00 -12.58 -19.25
N ASP A 526 25.87 -11.60 -19.42
CA ASP A 526 25.76 -10.53 -20.41
C ASP A 526 25.68 -11.06 -21.85
N GLU A 527 26.58 -11.98 -22.25
CA GLU A 527 26.54 -12.60 -23.57
C GLU A 527 25.20 -13.29 -23.87
N LYS A 528 24.61 -13.93 -22.87
CA LYS A 528 23.30 -14.59 -23.00
C LYS A 528 22.18 -13.58 -23.18
N VAL A 529 22.23 -12.44 -22.45
CA VAL A 529 21.28 -11.34 -22.59
C VAL A 529 21.42 -10.69 -23.95
N VAL A 530 22.63 -10.40 -24.39
CA VAL A 530 22.94 -9.88 -25.74
C VAL A 530 22.40 -10.80 -26.86
N SER A 531 22.54 -12.11 -26.71
CA SER A 531 21.94 -13.07 -27.65
C SER A 531 20.41 -12.93 -27.72
N ASN A 532 19.75 -12.82 -26.57
CA ASN A 532 18.30 -12.63 -26.54
C ASN A 532 17.86 -11.26 -27.12
N ILE A 533 18.66 -10.19 -26.90
CA ILE A 533 18.42 -8.88 -27.52
C ILE A 533 18.51 -8.99 -29.05
N LYS A 534 19.54 -9.64 -29.60
CA LYS A 534 19.68 -9.83 -31.07
C LYS A 534 18.47 -10.57 -31.67
N GLU A 535 17.90 -11.52 -30.96
CA GLU A 535 16.72 -12.27 -31.41
C GLU A 535 15.47 -11.38 -31.55
N VAL A 536 15.22 -10.48 -30.59
CA VAL A 536 14.09 -9.55 -30.64
C VAL A 536 14.33 -8.41 -31.63
N LYS A 537 15.56 -7.92 -31.72
CA LYS A 537 15.98 -6.92 -32.71
C LYS A 537 15.79 -7.41 -34.16
N ALA A 538 16.11 -8.67 -34.43
CA ALA A 538 15.90 -9.29 -35.73
C ALA A 538 14.42 -9.30 -36.17
N ARG A 539 13.48 -9.11 -35.24
CA ARG A 539 12.03 -9.03 -35.47
C ARG A 539 11.49 -7.59 -35.42
N GLY A 540 12.40 -6.61 -35.24
CA GLY A 540 12.05 -5.19 -35.30
C GLY A 540 11.64 -4.57 -33.96
N ALA A 541 11.91 -5.22 -32.83
CA ALA A 541 11.70 -4.62 -31.51
C ALA A 541 12.53 -3.35 -31.33
N TYR A 542 11.98 -2.37 -30.62
CA TYR A 542 12.72 -1.25 -30.08
C TYR A 542 13.24 -1.62 -28.70
N VAL A 543 14.57 -1.63 -28.53
CA VAL A 543 15.19 -2.18 -27.33
C VAL A 543 15.86 -1.08 -26.50
N VAL A 544 15.47 -0.99 -25.23
CA VAL A 544 16.13 -0.19 -24.19
C VAL A 544 16.96 -1.14 -23.30
N GLY A 545 18.25 -0.94 -23.24
CA GLY A 545 19.12 -1.65 -22.31
C GLY A 545 19.21 -0.96 -20.97
N ALA A 546 18.89 -1.65 -19.86
CA ALA A 546 19.16 -1.19 -18.52
C ALA A 546 20.32 -2.03 -17.95
N CYS A 547 21.53 -1.49 -17.94
CA CYS A 547 22.71 -2.32 -17.71
C CYS A 547 23.79 -1.63 -16.87
N LYS A 548 24.61 -2.46 -16.23
CA LYS A 548 25.79 -2.02 -15.49
C LYS A 548 26.90 -1.55 -16.45
N GLU A 549 27.73 -0.61 -16.02
CA GLU A 549 28.96 -0.25 -16.72
C GLU A 549 29.83 -1.47 -17.02
N GLY A 550 30.40 -1.53 -18.22
CA GLY A 550 31.17 -2.65 -18.69
C GLY A 550 30.37 -3.78 -19.38
N SER A 551 29.03 -3.64 -19.41
CA SER A 551 28.16 -4.57 -20.17
C SER A 551 28.33 -4.40 -21.68
N LEU A 552 28.12 -5.49 -22.43
CA LEU A 552 28.06 -5.51 -23.89
C LEU A 552 26.70 -5.07 -24.45
N VAL A 553 25.69 -4.89 -23.59
CA VAL A 553 24.33 -4.52 -23.98
C VAL A 553 24.28 -3.23 -24.79
N PRO A 554 25.05 -2.16 -24.44
CA PRO A 554 25.02 -0.90 -25.19
C PRO A 554 25.32 -1.01 -26.67
N GLU A 555 26.08 -2.06 -27.09
CA GLU A 555 26.46 -2.25 -28.48
C GLU A 555 25.32 -2.76 -29.38
N VAL A 556 24.24 -3.27 -28.78
CA VAL A 556 23.17 -3.99 -29.49
C VAL A 556 21.75 -3.43 -29.27
N VAL A 557 21.58 -2.35 -28.51
CA VAL A 557 20.28 -1.75 -28.19
C VAL A 557 20.09 -0.40 -28.88
N ASP A 558 18.88 0.15 -28.83
CA ASP A 558 18.55 1.44 -29.40
C ASP A 558 18.83 2.59 -28.42
N ASP A 559 18.58 2.37 -27.13
CA ASP A 559 18.86 3.31 -26.04
C ASP A 559 19.35 2.57 -24.79
N VAL A 560 20.03 3.31 -23.90
CA VAL A 560 20.66 2.73 -22.71
C VAL A 560 20.35 3.54 -21.46
N ILE A 561 19.92 2.85 -20.41
CA ILE A 561 19.94 3.32 -19.01
C ILE A 561 21.14 2.65 -18.35
N GLN A 562 22.25 3.39 -18.27
CA GLN A 562 23.47 2.84 -17.70
C GLN A 562 23.55 3.15 -16.21
N VAL A 563 23.88 2.13 -15.40
CA VAL A 563 24.05 2.24 -13.94
C VAL A 563 25.47 1.89 -13.52
N LYS A 564 25.91 2.49 -12.42
CA LYS A 564 27.19 2.19 -11.80
C LYS A 564 27.16 0.90 -11.00
N ASP A 565 28.32 0.29 -10.78
CA ASP A 565 28.43 -0.86 -9.90
C ASP A 565 28.17 -0.48 -8.43
N SER A 566 27.22 -1.16 -7.80
CA SER A 566 26.89 -1.06 -6.36
C SER A 566 27.02 -2.44 -5.69
N GLY A 567 27.86 -3.32 -6.21
CA GLY A 567 27.96 -4.70 -5.80
C GLY A 567 26.95 -5.62 -6.50
N GLU A 568 27.26 -6.91 -6.52
CA GLU A 568 26.48 -7.92 -7.26
C GLU A 568 24.98 -7.93 -6.89
N LEU A 569 24.69 -7.76 -5.60
CA LEU A 569 23.33 -7.88 -5.08
C LEU A 569 22.55 -6.55 -5.09
N LEU A 570 23.23 -5.40 -5.08
CA LEU A 570 22.60 -4.09 -4.97
C LEU A 570 22.56 -3.30 -6.28
N THR A 571 23.41 -3.62 -7.27
CA THR A 571 23.29 -3.02 -8.61
C THR A 571 21.92 -3.25 -9.26
N PRO A 572 21.26 -4.42 -9.10
CA PRO A 572 19.87 -4.60 -9.51
C PRO A 572 18.89 -3.62 -8.86
N VAL A 573 19.09 -3.27 -7.59
CA VAL A 573 18.25 -2.29 -6.87
C VAL A 573 18.41 -0.89 -7.46
N LEU A 574 19.66 -0.48 -7.77
CA LEU A 574 19.93 0.77 -8.47
C LEU A 574 19.23 0.84 -9.83
N THR A 575 19.21 -0.28 -10.56
CA THR A 575 18.56 -0.36 -11.88
C THR A 575 17.06 -0.11 -11.79
N VAL A 576 16.39 -0.56 -10.72
CA VAL A 576 14.96 -0.27 -10.49
C VAL A 576 14.69 1.23 -10.42
N VAL A 577 15.58 2.01 -9.80
CA VAL A 577 15.43 3.48 -9.74
C VAL A 577 15.41 4.08 -11.15
N GLY A 578 16.27 3.60 -12.04
CA GLY A 578 16.26 3.98 -13.47
C GLY A 578 14.94 3.62 -14.17
N LEU A 579 14.38 2.44 -13.87
CA LEU A 579 13.10 2.01 -14.43
C LEU A 579 11.91 2.78 -13.85
N GLN A 580 11.98 3.20 -12.59
CA GLN A 580 11.00 4.10 -11.98
C GLN A 580 10.98 5.46 -12.70
N TYR A 581 12.13 6.03 -13.01
CA TYR A 581 12.22 7.25 -13.83
C TYR A 581 11.67 7.05 -15.23
N LEU A 582 11.98 5.93 -15.88
CA LEU A 582 11.47 5.62 -17.22
C LEU A 582 9.94 5.59 -17.22
N ALA A 583 9.33 4.90 -16.25
CA ALA A 583 7.88 4.85 -16.12
C ALA A 583 7.28 6.23 -15.80
N TYR A 584 7.88 7.00 -14.87
CA TYR A 584 7.46 8.33 -14.50
C TYR A 584 7.44 9.30 -15.69
N TYR A 585 8.56 9.42 -16.40
CA TYR A 585 8.67 10.34 -17.54
C TYR A 585 7.80 9.91 -18.72
N THR A 586 7.65 8.60 -18.96
CA THR A 586 6.72 8.11 -19.99
C THR A 586 5.28 8.53 -19.68
N SER A 587 4.86 8.46 -18.42
CA SER A 587 3.54 8.90 -17.97
C SER A 587 3.35 10.42 -18.12
N LEU A 588 4.37 11.18 -17.76
CA LEU A 588 4.39 12.63 -17.93
C LEU A 588 4.23 13.05 -19.39
N GLU A 589 4.98 12.41 -20.31
CA GLU A 589 4.91 12.65 -21.75
C GLU A 589 3.55 12.27 -22.38
N LYS A 590 2.81 11.35 -21.73
CA LYS A 590 1.44 10.98 -22.11
C LYS A 590 0.38 11.90 -21.49
N GLY A 591 0.76 12.82 -20.60
CA GLY A 591 -0.14 13.73 -19.90
C GLY A 591 -1.02 13.02 -18.85
N PHE A 592 -0.57 11.90 -18.30
CA PHE A 592 -1.30 11.17 -17.28
C PHE A 592 -0.98 11.66 -15.85
N ASP A 593 -1.90 11.44 -14.92
CA ASP A 593 -1.71 11.72 -13.50
C ASP A 593 -0.84 10.59 -12.90
N VAL A 594 0.41 10.88 -12.64
CA VAL A 594 1.39 9.89 -12.13
C VAL A 594 1.15 9.51 -10.67
N ASP A 595 0.54 10.41 -9.88
CA ASP A 595 0.28 10.19 -8.46
C ASP A 595 -1.00 9.39 -8.22
N LYS A 596 -2.01 9.57 -9.10
CA LYS A 596 -3.34 8.96 -8.98
C LYS A 596 -3.73 8.29 -10.31
N PRO A 597 -3.09 7.18 -10.68
CA PRO A 597 -3.42 6.45 -11.89
C PRO A 597 -4.80 5.79 -11.77
N ARG A 598 -5.55 5.76 -12.89
CA ARG A 598 -6.91 5.21 -12.92
C ARG A 598 -6.99 3.77 -12.41
N ASN A 599 -8.09 3.40 -11.77
CA ASN A 599 -8.45 2.05 -11.33
C ASN A 599 -7.51 1.43 -10.28
N LEU A 600 -6.60 2.21 -9.70
CA LEU A 600 -5.69 1.73 -8.66
C LEU A 600 -5.96 2.41 -7.32
N ALA A 601 -5.60 1.74 -6.25
CA ALA A 601 -5.57 2.27 -4.90
C ALA A 601 -4.23 1.96 -4.25
N LYS A 602 -3.74 2.83 -3.36
CA LYS A 602 -2.44 2.67 -2.68
C LYS A 602 -2.35 1.39 -1.86
N SER A 603 -3.46 0.93 -1.29
CA SER A 603 -3.51 -0.29 -0.47
C SER A 603 -4.86 -0.98 -0.65
N VAL A 604 -4.86 -2.30 -0.74
CA VAL A 604 -6.06 -3.15 -0.92
C VAL A 604 -6.39 -3.82 0.40
N THR A 605 -7.54 -3.46 1.00
CA THR A 605 -8.00 -3.94 2.31
C THR A 605 -9.28 -4.76 2.24
N VAL A 606 -9.64 -5.21 1.05
CA VAL A 606 -10.76 -6.12 0.78
C VAL A 606 -10.24 -7.28 -0.07
N GLU A 607 -10.71 -8.50 0.21
CA GLU A 607 -10.48 -9.68 -0.64
C GLU A 607 -11.34 -9.65 -1.89
#